data_8aba8654ffc292c896634037f7eee47d
#
_entry.id   8aba8654ffc292c896634037f7eee47d
#
_cell.length_a   1.000
_cell.length_b   1.000
_cell.length_c   1.000
_cell.angle_alpha   90.00
_cell.angle_beta   90.00
_cell.angle_gamma   90.00
#
_symmetry.space_group_name_H-M   'P 1'
#
loop_
_entity.id
_entity.type
_entity.pdbx_description
1 polymer ?
#
loop_
_entity_poly.entity_id
_entity_poly.type
_entity_poly.pdbx_seq_one_letter_code
_entity_poly.pdbx_strand_id
1 'polypeptide(L)'
;MKLRGVPEAVVRELRTGVESGRWATPEAARIWLQKERGIKRPYVKIWWWLKKLGGALRVSRPRHPENNQEAADKFKQELGAKLEALPLPQGSRVRVWVMDEARFGLQIEMRRVWISKGVHPEVRRQICYEWDYPYRALEVVEGRTEFLHLPTVNLDCNQLFLEYLRSSHPQAHHVVIADQADFHLSEGDARLPEGVHIVSLPPYNSELNPCERLWDLLKDTEGFSNGLFESIENLRKALRPGLQRFWDDAQAVLSLIGRPWLRSQANATAKI
;
A
#
# COMPACT_ATOMS: atom_id res chain seq x y z
N MET A 1 10.48 -27.31 -21.30
CA MET A 1 11.32 -27.82 -20.17
C MET A 1 10.83 -29.21 -19.81
N LYS A 2 11.72 -30.21 -19.72
CA LYS A 2 11.33 -31.59 -19.38
C LYS A 2 11.59 -31.87 -17.88
N LEU A 3 10.62 -32.50 -17.21
CA LEU A 3 10.81 -33.06 -15.87
C LEU A 3 11.04 -34.57 -16.02
N ARG A 4 12.14 -35.07 -15.49
CA ARG A 4 12.54 -36.50 -15.68
C ARG A 4 11.46 -37.45 -15.17
N GLY A 5 10.94 -38.29 -16.06
CA GLY A 5 9.91 -39.30 -15.77
C GLY A 5 8.50 -38.72 -15.54
N VAL A 6 8.18 -37.58 -16.17
CA VAL A 6 6.85 -36.96 -16.16
C VAL A 6 6.45 -36.72 -17.62
N PRO A 7 5.25 -37.14 -18.04
CA PRO A 7 4.71 -36.85 -19.37
C PRO A 7 4.60 -35.35 -19.62
N GLU A 8 4.81 -34.90 -20.84
CA GLU A 8 4.84 -33.48 -21.17
C GLU A 8 3.49 -32.79 -20.92
N ALA A 9 2.39 -33.49 -21.12
CA ALA A 9 1.05 -33.00 -20.77
C ALA A 9 0.93 -32.68 -19.28
N VAL A 10 1.43 -33.54 -18.41
CA VAL A 10 1.40 -33.33 -16.95
C VAL A 10 2.32 -32.17 -16.53
N VAL A 11 3.46 -31.99 -17.22
CA VAL A 11 4.33 -30.84 -16.99
C VAL A 11 3.62 -29.52 -17.34
N ARG A 12 2.84 -29.51 -18.43
CA ARG A 12 2.01 -28.34 -18.79
C ARG A 12 0.97 -28.04 -17.72
N GLU A 13 0.24 -29.06 -17.26
CA GLU A 13 -0.77 -28.90 -16.20
C GLU A 13 -0.16 -28.39 -14.88
N LEU A 14 1.02 -28.92 -14.49
CA LEU A 14 1.75 -28.42 -13.32
C LEU A 14 2.12 -26.94 -13.49
N ARG A 15 2.57 -26.54 -14.68
CA ARG A 15 2.92 -25.15 -14.99
C ARG A 15 1.70 -24.25 -14.92
N THR A 16 0.61 -24.61 -15.58
CA THR A 16 -0.67 -23.87 -15.50
C THR A 16 -1.13 -23.73 -14.05
N GLY A 17 -0.96 -24.78 -13.23
CA GLY A 17 -1.27 -24.73 -11.81
C GLY A 17 -0.35 -23.78 -11.01
N VAL A 18 0.92 -23.61 -11.42
CA VAL A 18 1.83 -22.60 -10.85
C VAL A 18 1.39 -21.19 -11.27
N GLU A 19 1.11 -21.00 -12.54
CA GLU A 19 0.69 -19.71 -13.12
C GLU A 19 -0.66 -19.21 -12.54
N SER A 20 -1.58 -20.14 -12.28
CA SER A 20 -2.89 -19.81 -11.69
C SER A 20 -2.91 -19.77 -10.15
N GLY A 21 -1.78 -20.06 -9.47
CA GLY A 21 -1.74 -20.12 -8.01
C GLY A 21 -2.49 -21.31 -7.39
N ARG A 22 -2.78 -22.36 -8.16
CA ARG A 22 -3.52 -23.56 -7.72
C ARG A 22 -2.84 -24.29 -6.55
N TRP A 23 -1.50 -24.26 -6.50
CA TRP A 23 -0.72 -25.04 -5.56
C TRP A 23 -0.38 -24.22 -4.30
N ALA A 24 -1.23 -24.26 -3.29
CA ALA A 24 -0.96 -23.61 -2.00
C ALA A 24 0.32 -24.13 -1.32
N THR A 25 0.62 -25.41 -1.52
CA THR A 25 1.85 -26.05 -1.02
C THR A 25 2.39 -27.07 -2.04
N PRO A 26 3.68 -27.40 -2.00
CA PRO A 26 4.22 -28.52 -2.78
C PRO A 26 3.53 -29.85 -2.47
N GLU A 27 3.00 -30.02 -1.26
CA GLU A 27 2.24 -31.19 -0.87
C GLU A 27 0.90 -31.30 -1.63
N ALA A 28 0.21 -30.17 -1.84
CA ALA A 28 -1.00 -30.16 -2.64
C ALA A 28 -0.74 -30.64 -4.07
N ALA A 29 0.33 -30.16 -4.70
CA ALA A 29 0.75 -30.62 -6.02
C ALA A 29 1.18 -32.10 -6.01
N ARG A 30 1.83 -32.57 -4.92
CA ARG A 30 2.22 -33.97 -4.76
C ARG A 30 1.01 -34.90 -4.68
N ILE A 31 0.01 -34.54 -3.89
CA ILE A 31 -1.24 -35.30 -3.74
C ILE A 31 -1.98 -35.37 -5.09
N TRP A 32 -2.10 -34.24 -5.80
CA TRP A 32 -2.71 -34.19 -7.10
C TRP A 32 -1.99 -35.10 -8.11
N LEU A 33 -0.66 -35.03 -8.21
CA LEU A 33 0.13 -35.88 -9.08
C LEU A 33 -0.09 -37.38 -8.79
N GLN A 34 -0.15 -37.73 -7.50
CA GLN A 34 -0.36 -39.11 -7.09
C GLN A 34 -1.78 -39.59 -7.41
N LYS A 35 -2.81 -38.81 -7.08
CA LYS A 35 -4.21 -39.22 -7.24
C LYS A 35 -4.67 -39.14 -8.68
N GLU A 36 -4.36 -38.07 -9.38
CA GLU A 36 -4.92 -37.80 -10.70
C GLU A 36 -4.03 -38.27 -11.85
N ARG A 37 -2.73 -38.47 -11.59
CA ARG A 37 -1.75 -38.82 -12.63
C ARG A 37 -0.93 -40.09 -12.32
N GLY A 38 -1.16 -40.71 -11.18
CA GLY A 38 -0.44 -41.93 -10.76
C GLY A 38 1.06 -41.73 -10.49
N ILE A 39 1.53 -40.48 -10.42
CA ILE A 39 2.94 -40.14 -10.31
C ILE A 39 3.31 -39.93 -8.84
N LYS A 40 4.00 -40.92 -8.26
CA LYS A 40 4.53 -40.80 -6.88
C LYS A 40 5.94 -40.22 -6.93
N ARG A 41 6.17 -39.12 -6.22
CA ARG A 41 7.48 -38.48 -6.03
C ARG A 41 7.60 -37.92 -4.62
N PRO A 42 8.82 -37.84 -4.05
CA PRO A 42 9.06 -37.22 -2.77
C PRO A 42 8.73 -35.72 -2.78
N TYR A 43 8.31 -35.18 -1.64
CA TYR A 43 7.99 -33.76 -1.44
C TYR A 43 9.08 -32.83 -1.99
N VAL A 44 10.34 -33.06 -1.63
CA VAL A 44 11.49 -32.26 -2.06
C VAL A 44 11.59 -32.18 -3.57
N LYS A 45 11.30 -33.28 -4.28
CA LYS A 45 11.33 -33.32 -5.75
C LYS A 45 10.24 -32.45 -6.36
N ILE A 46 9.03 -32.46 -5.78
CA ILE A 46 7.92 -31.62 -6.20
C ILE A 46 8.25 -30.15 -5.95
N TRP A 47 8.78 -29.82 -4.76
CA TRP A 47 9.24 -28.46 -4.45
C TRP A 47 10.22 -27.92 -5.50
N TRP A 48 11.24 -28.72 -5.88
CA TRP A 48 12.18 -28.36 -6.93
C TRP A 48 11.51 -28.21 -8.31
N TRP A 49 10.51 -29.04 -8.62
CA TRP A 49 9.78 -28.91 -9.87
C TRP A 49 8.97 -27.62 -9.94
N LEU A 50 8.25 -27.28 -8.89
CA LEU A 50 7.50 -26.01 -8.82
C LEU A 50 8.44 -24.81 -8.98
N LYS A 51 9.59 -24.82 -8.30
CA LYS A 51 10.63 -23.79 -8.48
C LYS A 51 11.14 -23.70 -9.93
N LYS A 52 11.46 -24.82 -10.56
CA LYS A 52 11.89 -24.88 -11.96
C LYS A 52 10.82 -24.38 -12.95
N LEU A 53 9.55 -24.52 -12.60
CA LEU A 53 8.42 -24.02 -13.39
C LEU A 53 8.16 -22.53 -13.18
N GLY A 54 9.01 -21.83 -12.43
CA GLY A 54 8.89 -20.40 -12.14
C GLY A 54 8.09 -20.08 -10.86
N GLY A 55 7.71 -21.10 -10.09
CA GLY A 55 6.94 -20.94 -8.86
C GLY A 55 7.74 -20.27 -7.75
N ALA A 56 7.10 -19.33 -7.08
CA ALA A 56 7.55 -18.70 -5.84
C ALA A 56 6.39 -18.67 -4.85
N LEU A 57 6.68 -18.94 -3.58
CA LEU A 57 5.67 -18.71 -2.54
C LEU A 57 5.45 -17.20 -2.40
N ARG A 58 4.21 -16.78 -2.58
CA ARG A 58 3.77 -15.41 -2.39
C ARG A 58 2.54 -15.42 -1.50
N VAL A 59 2.39 -14.43 -0.66
CA VAL A 59 1.14 -14.15 0.03
C VAL A 59 0.22 -13.52 -1.00
N SER A 60 -0.99 -14.06 -1.14
CA SER A 60 -2.02 -13.46 -2.00
C SER A 60 -2.38 -12.08 -1.45
N ARG A 61 -2.32 -11.07 -2.30
CA ARG A 61 -2.83 -9.76 -1.93
C ARG A 61 -4.35 -9.79 -2.02
N PRO A 62 -5.07 -9.39 -0.98
CA PRO A 62 -6.50 -9.21 -1.09
C PRO A 62 -6.76 -8.17 -2.18
N ARG A 63 -7.65 -8.47 -3.09
CA ARG A 63 -8.12 -7.56 -4.12
C ARG A 63 -9.63 -7.45 -3.98
N HIS A 64 -10.15 -6.23 -3.92
CA HIS A 64 -11.59 -6.06 -3.86
C HIS A 64 -12.24 -6.68 -5.11
N PRO A 65 -13.39 -7.40 -4.98
CA PRO A 65 -14.06 -8.01 -6.14
C PRO A 65 -14.40 -7.01 -7.25
N GLU A 66 -14.70 -5.78 -6.88
CA GLU A 66 -15.03 -4.68 -7.80
C GLU A 66 -13.80 -3.87 -8.27
N ASN A 67 -12.57 -4.31 -7.93
CA ASN A 67 -11.36 -3.69 -8.47
C ASN A 67 -11.35 -3.78 -9.99
N ASN A 68 -11.24 -2.64 -10.65
CA ASN A 68 -11.27 -2.53 -12.10
C ASN A 68 -9.91 -2.06 -12.65
N GLN A 69 -9.19 -2.98 -13.29
CA GLN A 69 -7.88 -2.70 -13.87
C GLN A 69 -7.96 -1.69 -15.03
N GLU A 70 -9.05 -1.72 -15.81
CA GLU A 70 -9.24 -0.77 -16.91
C GLU A 70 -9.42 0.65 -16.38
N ALA A 71 -10.17 0.82 -15.28
CA ALA A 71 -10.32 2.10 -14.59
C ALA A 71 -8.98 2.61 -14.04
N ALA A 72 -8.15 1.71 -13.49
CA ALA A 72 -6.81 2.04 -13.02
C ALA A 72 -5.90 2.51 -14.16
N ASP A 73 -5.91 1.81 -15.30
CA ASP A 73 -5.06 2.15 -16.45
C ASP A 73 -5.56 3.42 -17.15
N LYS A 74 -6.87 3.62 -17.26
CA LYS A 74 -7.49 4.86 -17.73
C LYS A 74 -7.09 6.05 -16.84
N PHE A 75 -7.18 5.90 -15.52
CA PHE A 75 -6.78 6.96 -14.58
C PHE A 75 -5.32 7.36 -14.77
N LYS A 76 -4.39 6.40 -14.93
CA LYS A 76 -2.97 6.68 -15.18
C LYS A 76 -2.76 7.48 -16.47
N GLN A 77 -3.56 7.24 -17.52
CA GLN A 77 -3.49 7.94 -18.77
C GLN A 77 -4.09 9.35 -18.68
N GLU A 78 -5.17 9.52 -17.94
CA GLU A 78 -5.95 10.75 -17.86
C GLU A 78 -5.51 11.70 -16.74
N LEU A 79 -4.63 11.26 -15.83
CA LEU A 79 -4.26 12.08 -14.66
C LEU A 79 -3.71 13.45 -15.08
N GLY A 80 -2.87 13.53 -16.12
CA GLY A 80 -2.36 14.79 -16.63
C GLY A 80 -3.48 15.75 -17.03
N ALA A 81 -4.42 15.27 -17.84
CA ALA A 81 -5.57 16.08 -18.25
C ALA A 81 -6.46 16.49 -17.05
N LYS A 82 -6.61 15.62 -16.06
CA LYS A 82 -7.35 15.96 -14.82
C LYS A 82 -6.65 17.07 -14.03
N LEU A 83 -5.32 17.02 -13.94
CA LEU A 83 -4.51 18.03 -13.27
C LEU A 83 -4.56 19.38 -14.02
N GLU A 84 -4.49 19.36 -15.35
CA GLU A 84 -4.60 20.56 -16.19
C GLU A 84 -5.98 21.21 -16.16
N ALA A 85 -7.03 20.44 -15.94
CA ALA A 85 -8.42 20.93 -15.84
C ALA A 85 -8.73 21.64 -14.52
N LEU A 86 -7.87 21.55 -13.51
CA LEU A 86 -8.08 22.23 -12.23
C LEU A 86 -7.93 23.75 -12.39
N PRO A 87 -8.70 24.56 -11.65
CA PRO A 87 -8.65 26.01 -11.72
C PRO A 87 -7.43 26.58 -10.99
N LEU A 88 -6.24 26.19 -11.44
CA LEU A 88 -4.96 26.62 -10.87
C LEU A 88 -4.55 27.97 -11.51
N PRO A 89 -4.19 28.98 -10.72
CA PRO A 89 -3.74 30.25 -11.26
C PRO A 89 -2.43 30.09 -12.04
N GLN A 90 -2.35 30.71 -13.21
CA GLN A 90 -1.16 30.65 -14.05
C GLN A 90 0.08 31.24 -13.33
N GLY A 91 1.19 30.53 -13.38
CA GLY A 91 2.44 30.90 -12.70
C GLY A 91 2.42 30.64 -11.20
N SER A 92 1.40 30.00 -10.66
CA SER A 92 1.38 29.61 -9.26
C SER A 92 2.28 28.38 -9.02
N ARG A 93 2.86 28.32 -7.81
CA ARG A 93 3.55 27.11 -7.37
C ARG A 93 2.51 26.05 -7.05
N VAL A 94 2.56 24.90 -7.70
CA VAL A 94 1.66 23.77 -7.46
C VAL A 94 2.42 22.63 -6.81
N ARG A 95 1.84 22.04 -5.75
CA ARG A 95 2.31 20.81 -5.11
C ARG A 95 1.30 19.70 -5.30
N VAL A 96 1.76 18.57 -5.80
CA VAL A 96 0.94 17.37 -5.99
C VAL A 96 1.25 16.38 -4.89
N TRP A 97 0.23 16.02 -4.14
CA TRP A 97 0.31 15.10 -3.01
C TRP A 97 -0.49 13.83 -3.27
N VAL A 98 -0.06 12.74 -2.67
CA VAL A 98 -0.89 11.55 -2.48
C VAL A 98 -1.16 11.42 -0.99
N MET A 99 -2.41 11.21 -0.61
CA MET A 99 -2.86 11.20 0.78
C MET A 99 -3.49 9.86 1.14
N ASP A 100 -3.34 9.46 2.39
CA ASP A 100 -3.93 8.27 2.97
C ASP A 100 -3.90 8.32 4.49
N GLU A 101 -4.76 7.54 5.14
CA GLU A 101 -4.78 7.33 6.58
C GLU A 101 -4.45 5.89 6.93
N ALA A 102 -3.87 5.71 8.10
CA ALA A 102 -3.72 4.39 8.68
C ALA A 102 -4.36 4.32 10.05
N ARG A 103 -4.84 3.15 10.40
CA ARG A 103 -5.29 2.86 11.75
C ARG A 103 -4.22 2.07 12.49
N PHE A 104 -3.74 2.62 13.59
CA PHE A 104 -2.89 1.94 14.55
C PHE A 104 -3.60 1.83 15.89
N GLY A 105 -3.44 0.73 16.59
CA GLY A 105 -4.16 0.51 17.83
C GLY A 105 -3.42 -0.33 18.84
N LEU A 106 -3.97 -0.40 20.05
CA LEU A 106 -3.40 -1.18 21.12
C LEU A 106 -3.69 -2.69 20.95
N GLN A 107 -4.49 -3.06 19.98
CA GLN A 107 -4.61 -4.47 19.58
C GLN A 107 -3.39 -4.89 18.77
N ILE A 108 -2.82 -6.04 19.14
CA ILE A 108 -1.62 -6.55 18.50
C ILE A 108 -1.92 -7.02 17.08
N GLU A 109 -1.19 -6.51 16.12
CA GLU A 109 -1.14 -7.05 14.77
C GLU A 109 -0.08 -8.15 14.70
N MET A 110 -0.51 -9.41 14.62
CA MET A 110 0.39 -10.55 14.61
C MET A 110 1.05 -10.72 13.24
N ARG A 111 2.37 -10.73 13.24
CA ARG A 111 3.20 -10.96 12.04
C ARG A 111 4.17 -12.11 12.27
N ARG A 112 4.66 -12.70 11.18
CA ARG A 112 5.67 -13.77 11.24
C ARG A 112 7.00 -13.23 11.74
N VAL A 113 7.64 -13.99 12.64
CA VAL A 113 8.96 -13.67 13.16
C VAL A 113 9.94 -14.80 12.89
N TRP A 114 11.21 -14.47 12.77
CA TRP A 114 12.27 -15.46 12.72
C TRP A 114 12.50 -16.03 14.12
N ILE A 115 12.38 -17.36 14.26
CA ILE A 115 12.57 -18.05 15.53
C ILE A 115 13.22 -19.40 15.27
N SER A 116 13.85 -19.98 16.30
CA SER A 116 14.48 -21.29 16.23
C SER A 116 13.47 -22.37 15.85
N LYS A 117 13.91 -23.32 15.03
CA LYS A 117 13.08 -24.46 14.62
C LYS A 117 12.59 -25.23 15.84
N GLY A 118 11.27 -25.47 15.90
CA GLY A 118 10.64 -26.18 17.02
C GLY A 118 10.15 -25.30 18.16
N VAL A 119 10.44 -24.01 18.12
CA VAL A 119 9.88 -23.02 19.06
C VAL A 119 8.63 -22.39 18.46
N HIS A 120 7.58 -22.22 19.26
CA HIS A 120 6.38 -21.46 18.88
C HIS A 120 6.43 -20.11 19.59
N PRO A 121 6.48 -18.99 18.86
CA PRO A 121 6.47 -17.67 19.48
C PRO A 121 5.12 -17.42 20.14
N GLU A 122 5.15 -16.94 21.38
CA GLU A 122 3.97 -16.51 22.12
C GLU A 122 3.98 -14.99 22.23
N VAL A 123 2.84 -14.37 21.96
CA VAL A 123 2.64 -12.92 22.15
C VAL A 123 1.48 -12.73 23.12
N ARG A 124 1.68 -11.90 24.14
CA ARG A 124 0.59 -11.55 25.06
C ARG A 124 -0.49 -10.79 24.33
N ARG A 125 -1.73 -11.26 24.41
CA ARG A 125 -2.86 -10.59 23.77
C ARG A 125 -3.34 -9.44 24.66
N GLN A 126 -3.33 -8.24 24.08
CA GLN A 126 -3.97 -7.08 24.69
C GLN A 126 -5.36 -6.91 24.10
N ILE A 127 -6.37 -6.74 24.96
CA ILE A 127 -7.76 -6.48 24.57
C ILE A 127 -8.04 -5.01 24.97
N CYS A 128 -7.55 -4.09 24.15
CA CYS A 128 -7.78 -2.66 24.30
C CYS A 128 -8.19 -2.09 22.95
N TYR A 129 -9.34 -1.41 22.91
CA TYR A 129 -9.95 -0.89 21.67
C TYR A 129 -9.69 0.61 21.53
N GLU A 130 -8.46 1.01 21.75
CA GLU A 130 -8.02 2.39 21.51
C GLU A 130 -7.24 2.45 20.22
N TRP A 131 -7.46 3.51 19.44
CA TRP A 131 -6.93 3.69 18.11
C TRP A 131 -6.34 5.08 17.91
N ASP A 132 -5.33 5.18 17.08
CA ASP A 132 -4.73 6.38 16.55
C ASP A 132 -4.84 6.35 15.03
N TYR A 133 -5.12 7.50 14.44
CA TYR A 133 -5.27 7.64 12.99
C TYR A 133 -4.28 8.68 12.47
N PRO A 134 -3.04 8.29 12.13
CA PRO A 134 -2.15 9.18 11.41
C PRO A 134 -2.64 9.38 9.98
N TYR A 135 -2.94 10.64 9.65
CA TYR A 135 -3.15 11.15 8.31
C TYR A 135 -1.81 11.52 7.72
N ARG A 136 -1.60 11.25 6.44
CA ARG A 136 -0.36 11.55 5.77
C ARG A 136 -0.54 11.97 4.33
N ALA A 137 0.29 12.94 3.91
CA ALA A 137 0.45 13.33 2.52
C ALA A 137 1.93 13.20 2.11
N LEU A 138 2.18 12.60 0.93
CA LEU A 138 3.49 12.48 0.29
C LEU A 138 3.50 13.35 -0.96
N GLU A 139 4.40 14.31 -1.01
CA GLU A 139 4.58 15.18 -2.18
C GLU A 139 5.37 14.43 -3.25
N VAL A 140 4.84 14.43 -4.48
CA VAL A 140 5.26 13.51 -5.55
C VAL A 140 6.53 14.01 -6.27
N VAL A 141 6.81 15.31 -6.26
CA VAL A 141 7.88 15.94 -7.05
C VAL A 141 9.15 16.15 -6.24
N GLU A 142 9.04 16.83 -5.10
CA GLU A 142 10.18 17.17 -4.23
C GLU A 142 10.42 16.16 -3.11
N GLY A 143 9.45 15.24 -2.87
CA GLY A 143 9.57 14.21 -1.84
C GLY A 143 9.34 14.74 -0.43
N ARG A 144 8.56 15.79 -0.26
CA ARG A 144 8.14 16.26 1.06
C ARG A 144 7.07 15.35 1.63
N THR A 145 6.88 15.42 2.93
CA THR A 145 5.81 14.69 3.59
C THR A 145 5.25 15.50 4.73
N GLU A 146 3.94 15.42 4.90
CA GLU A 146 3.23 15.98 6.04
C GLU A 146 2.44 14.88 6.72
N PHE A 147 2.35 14.91 8.03
CA PHE A 147 1.50 13.99 8.78
C PHE A 147 0.92 14.61 10.04
N LEU A 148 -0.23 14.14 10.44
CA LEU A 148 -0.93 14.57 11.64
C LEU A 148 -1.63 13.38 12.28
N HIS A 149 -1.47 13.22 13.60
CA HIS A 149 -2.21 12.22 14.36
C HIS A 149 -3.57 12.78 14.74
N LEU A 150 -4.64 12.11 14.29
CA LEU A 150 -6.01 12.50 14.56
C LEU A 150 -6.76 11.39 15.32
N PRO A 151 -7.82 11.73 16.07
CA PRO A 151 -8.51 10.76 16.92
C PRO A 151 -9.42 9.79 16.16
N THR A 152 -9.79 10.13 14.92
CA THR A 152 -10.73 9.35 14.13
C THR A 152 -10.57 9.66 12.63
N VAL A 153 -11.29 8.91 11.80
CA VAL A 153 -11.48 9.20 10.37
C VAL A 153 -12.92 9.68 10.15
N ASN A 154 -13.04 10.95 9.80
CA ASN A 154 -14.30 11.60 9.42
C ASN A 154 -14.02 12.85 8.58
N LEU A 155 -15.06 13.46 8.06
CA LEU A 155 -14.94 14.66 7.21
C LEU A 155 -14.28 15.85 7.95
N ASP A 156 -14.53 16.02 9.25
CA ASP A 156 -13.93 17.11 10.03
C ASP A 156 -12.42 16.90 10.22
N CYS A 157 -12.00 15.67 10.51
CA CYS A 157 -10.58 15.33 10.59
C CYS A 157 -9.88 15.45 9.23
N ASN A 158 -10.55 15.07 8.15
CA ASN A 158 -10.02 15.24 6.80
C ASN A 158 -9.85 16.72 6.46
N GLN A 159 -10.86 17.56 6.74
CA GLN A 159 -10.78 19.01 6.59
C GLN A 159 -9.60 19.58 7.40
N LEU A 160 -9.50 19.23 8.67
CA LEU A 160 -8.41 19.70 9.55
C LEU A 160 -7.03 19.33 9.00
N PHE A 161 -6.87 18.12 8.45
CA PHE A 161 -5.62 17.71 7.83
C PHE A 161 -5.30 18.52 6.57
N LEU A 162 -6.30 18.80 5.73
CA LEU A 162 -6.12 19.62 4.52
C LEU A 162 -5.79 21.08 4.86
N GLU A 163 -6.40 21.63 5.92
CA GLU A 163 -6.07 22.97 6.46
C GLU A 163 -4.62 23.02 6.98
N TYR A 164 -4.21 21.98 7.72
CA TYR A 164 -2.83 21.82 8.17
C TYR A 164 -1.85 21.76 6.98
N LEU A 165 -2.15 20.93 5.98
CA LEU A 165 -1.34 20.80 4.76
C LEU A 165 -1.22 22.16 4.04
N ARG A 166 -2.32 22.88 3.91
CA ARG A 166 -2.35 24.22 3.30
C ARG A 166 -1.52 25.23 4.10
N SER A 167 -1.61 25.18 5.42
CA SER A 167 -0.86 26.10 6.30
C SER A 167 0.63 25.81 6.33
N SER A 168 1.04 24.57 6.18
CA SER A 168 2.45 24.15 6.13
C SER A 168 3.18 24.67 4.89
N HIS A 169 2.46 24.94 3.79
CA HIS A 169 3.03 25.43 2.53
C HIS A 169 2.17 26.56 1.93
N PRO A 170 2.07 27.72 2.60
CA PRO A 170 1.08 28.76 2.26
C PRO A 170 1.29 29.44 0.90
N GLN A 171 2.45 29.29 0.29
CA GLN A 171 2.80 29.88 -1.01
C GLN A 171 2.50 28.98 -2.21
N ALA A 172 1.87 27.82 -1.96
CA ALA A 172 1.56 26.86 -3.02
C ALA A 172 0.07 26.55 -3.11
N HIS A 173 -0.41 26.22 -4.29
CA HIS A 173 -1.66 25.49 -4.48
C HIS A 173 -1.40 24.00 -4.29
N HIS A 174 -2.35 23.30 -3.70
CA HIS A 174 -2.22 21.89 -3.36
C HIS A 174 -3.19 21.06 -4.17
N VAL A 175 -2.70 20.09 -4.89
CA VAL A 175 -3.53 19.06 -5.52
C VAL A 175 -3.31 17.77 -4.74
N VAL A 176 -4.36 17.26 -4.12
CA VAL A 176 -4.33 16.07 -3.28
C VAL A 176 -5.02 14.92 -3.99
N ILE A 177 -4.27 13.87 -4.28
CA ILE A 177 -4.79 12.63 -4.84
C ILE A 177 -5.13 11.70 -3.66
N ALA A 178 -6.40 11.37 -3.50
CA ALA A 178 -6.91 10.50 -2.43
C ALA A 178 -7.93 9.49 -2.97
N ASP A 179 -8.26 8.47 -2.21
CA ASP A 179 -9.35 7.57 -2.56
C ASP A 179 -10.73 8.23 -2.35
N GLN A 180 -11.79 7.49 -2.66
CA GLN A 180 -13.16 7.96 -2.56
C GLN A 180 -13.84 7.45 -1.27
N ALA A 181 -13.13 7.46 -0.15
CA ALA A 181 -13.76 7.13 1.12
C ALA A 181 -14.79 8.20 1.52
N ASP A 182 -15.88 7.77 2.15
CA ASP A 182 -17.00 8.65 2.55
C ASP A 182 -16.59 9.77 3.53
N PHE A 183 -15.43 9.62 4.16
CA PHE A 183 -14.84 10.61 5.06
C PHE A 183 -13.81 11.53 4.39
N HIS A 184 -13.61 11.44 3.07
CA HIS A 184 -12.79 12.37 2.31
C HIS A 184 -13.64 13.46 1.67
N LEU A 185 -13.14 14.69 1.72
CA LEU A 185 -13.71 15.79 0.94
C LEU A 185 -13.44 15.56 -0.55
N SER A 186 -14.40 15.89 -1.38
CA SER A 186 -14.29 15.83 -2.84
C SER A 186 -14.08 17.20 -3.46
N GLU A 187 -13.63 17.25 -4.71
CA GLU A 187 -13.51 18.53 -5.44
C GLU A 187 -14.84 19.27 -5.48
N GLY A 188 -14.81 20.55 -5.15
CA GLY A 188 -16.01 21.41 -5.07
C GLY A 188 -16.77 21.38 -3.74
N ASP A 189 -16.36 20.59 -2.74
CA ASP A 189 -16.95 20.66 -1.39
C ASP A 189 -16.63 22.03 -0.76
N ALA A 190 -17.64 22.68 -0.19
CA ALA A 190 -17.51 24.01 0.42
C ALA A 190 -16.56 24.06 1.65
N ARG A 191 -16.20 22.92 2.20
CA ARG A 191 -15.23 22.78 3.31
C ARG A 191 -13.78 22.69 2.85
N LEU A 192 -13.51 22.57 1.54
CA LEU A 192 -12.14 22.56 1.05
C LEU A 192 -11.46 23.89 1.35
N PRO A 193 -10.25 23.88 1.92
CA PRO A 193 -9.46 25.09 2.10
C PRO A 193 -9.15 25.75 0.74
N GLU A 194 -9.13 27.06 0.71
CA GLU A 194 -8.76 27.81 -0.50
C GLU A 194 -7.37 27.42 -0.99
N GLY A 195 -7.26 27.12 -2.30
CA GLY A 195 -6.02 26.66 -2.93
C GLY A 195 -5.71 25.18 -2.71
N VAL A 196 -6.68 24.40 -2.20
CA VAL A 196 -6.62 22.93 -2.16
C VAL A 196 -7.62 22.35 -3.15
N HIS A 197 -7.17 21.40 -3.95
CA HIS A 197 -7.95 20.68 -4.96
C HIS A 197 -7.82 19.18 -4.75
N ILE A 198 -8.89 18.44 -5.01
CA ILE A 198 -8.91 16.98 -4.83
C ILE A 198 -9.02 16.28 -6.18
N VAL A 199 -8.16 15.29 -6.39
CA VAL A 199 -8.26 14.35 -7.51
C VAL A 199 -8.51 12.95 -6.96
N SER A 200 -9.72 12.46 -7.13
CA SER A 200 -10.13 11.15 -6.61
C SER A 200 -9.54 10.01 -7.44
N LEU A 201 -8.96 9.02 -6.76
CA LEU A 201 -8.58 7.73 -7.35
C LEU A 201 -9.84 6.96 -7.79
N PRO A 202 -9.72 6.06 -8.76
CA PRO A 202 -10.83 5.16 -9.10
C PRO A 202 -11.23 4.30 -7.89
N PRO A 203 -12.52 4.02 -7.69
CA PRO A 203 -12.98 3.17 -6.59
C PRO A 203 -12.27 1.81 -6.58
N TYR A 204 -12.02 1.26 -5.39
CA TYR A 204 -11.42 -0.06 -5.18
C TYR A 204 -10.03 -0.27 -5.82
N ASN A 205 -9.30 0.80 -6.11
CA ASN A 205 -7.96 0.76 -6.70
C ASN A 205 -6.92 1.39 -5.76
N SER A 206 -6.93 1.00 -4.50
CA SER A 206 -6.01 1.48 -3.46
C SER A 206 -4.54 1.26 -3.82
N GLU A 207 -4.23 0.24 -4.63
CA GLU A 207 -2.88 -0.02 -5.13
C GLU A 207 -2.30 1.12 -5.98
N LEU A 208 -3.10 2.07 -6.43
CA LEU A 208 -2.64 3.29 -7.09
C LEU A 208 -2.05 4.29 -6.09
N ASN A 209 -2.45 4.21 -4.81
CA ASN A 209 -1.95 5.08 -3.76
C ASN A 209 -0.61 4.56 -3.21
N PRO A 210 0.52 5.27 -3.39
CA PRO A 210 1.80 4.84 -2.85
C PRO A 210 1.90 4.96 -1.31
N CYS A 211 1.01 5.69 -0.64
CA CYS A 211 0.99 5.81 0.81
C CYS A 211 0.79 4.46 1.52
N GLU A 212 0.02 3.53 0.93
CA GLU A 212 -0.17 2.19 1.49
C GLU A 212 1.15 1.46 1.74
N ARG A 213 2.12 1.61 0.82
CA ARG A 213 3.44 0.99 0.96
C ARG A 213 4.21 1.49 2.19
N LEU A 214 3.97 2.72 2.59
CA LEU A 214 4.58 3.26 3.78
C LEU A 214 4.03 2.62 5.05
N TRP A 215 2.71 2.47 5.11
CA TRP A 215 2.07 1.85 6.24
C TRP A 215 2.52 0.40 6.42
N ASP A 216 2.64 -0.35 5.32
CA ASP A 216 3.21 -1.71 5.35
C ASP A 216 4.64 -1.69 5.85
N LEU A 217 5.47 -0.76 5.36
CA LEU A 217 6.87 -0.64 5.77
C LEU A 217 7.00 -0.33 7.27
N LEU A 218 6.22 0.62 7.78
CA LEU A 218 6.21 0.97 9.20
C LEU A 218 5.80 -0.23 10.06
N LYS A 219 4.75 -0.95 9.66
CA LYS A 219 4.28 -2.14 10.36
C LYS A 219 5.30 -3.29 10.35
N ASP A 220 6.03 -3.47 9.25
CA ASP A 220 6.95 -4.60 9.08
C ASP A 220 8.36 -4.33 9.60
N THR A 221 8.87 -3.10 9.51
CA THR A 221 10.30 -2.80 9.79
C THR A 221 10.56 -2.12 11.12
N GLU A 222 9.61 -1.41 11.67
CA GLU A 222 9.82 -0.61 12.90
C GLU A 222 9.42 -1.35 14.20
N GLY A 223 9.27 -2.67 14.14
CA GLY A 223 8.92 -3.48 15.32
C GLY A 223 7.50 -3.27 15.83
N PHE A 224 6.66 -2.66 15.04
CA PHE A 224 5.28 -2.36 15.38
C PHE A 224 4.44 -3.63 15.51
N SER A 225 4.64 -4.56 14.58
CA SER A 225 4.00 -5.85 14.60
C SER A 225 4.51 -6.70 15.77
N ASN A 226 3.62 -7.38 16.44
CA ASN A 226 3.85 -8.13 17.67
C ASN A 226 4.29 -7.26 18.88
N GLY A 227 4.25 -5.92 18.76
CA GLY A 227 4.53 -4.99 19.87
C GLY A 227 3.33 -4.84 20.80
N LEU A 228 3.62 -4.71 22.09
CA LEU A 228 2.64 -4.34 23.13
C LEU A 228 2.88 -2.87 23.50
N PHE A 229 1.84 -2.07 23.41
CA PHE A 229 1.88 -0.67 23.82
C PHE A 229 0.90 -0.44 24.99
N GLU A 230 1.39 0.11 26.09
CA GLU A 230 0.57 0.34 27.28
C GLU A 230 -0.46 1.47 27.06
N SER A 231 -0.20 2.38 26.12
CA SER A 231 -1.08 3.50 25.81
C SER A 231 -0.90 3.96 24.35
N ILE A 232 -1.89 4.70 23.83
CA ILE A 232 -1.78 5.37 22.51
C ILE A 232 -0.60 6.34 22.47
N GLU A 233 -0.27 6.99 23.58
CA GLU A 233 0.90 7.86 23.63
C GLU A 233 2.22 7.09 23.43
N ASN A 234 2.34 5.91 24.03
CA ASN A 234 3.52 5.04 23.84
C ASN A 234 3.60 4.51 22.40
N LEU A 235 2.44 4.18 21.81
CA LEU A 235 2.31 3.79 20.42
C LEU A 235 2.77 4.93 19.49
N ARG A 236 2.31 6.17 19.71
CA ARG A 236 2.75 7.35 18.95
C ARG A 236 4.24 7.62 19.07
N LYS A 237 4.81 7.46 20.27
CA LYS A 237 6.26 7.57 20.50
C LYS A 237 7.05 6.53 19.71
N ALA A 238 6.52 5.30 19.58
CA ALA A 238 7.15 4.25 18.79
C ALA A 238 7.02 4.47 17.27
N LEU A 239 5.92 5.10 16.80
CA LEU A 239 5.75 5.46 15.38
C LEU A 239 6.66 6.62 14.94
N ARG A 240 6.94 7.55 15.85
CA ARG A 240 7.65 8.81 15.53
C ARG A 240 8.96 8.61 14.77
N PRO A 241 9.90 7.73 15.18
CA PRO A 241 11.15 7.55 14.44
C PRO A 241 10.95 7.12 12.99
N GLY A 242 10.03 6.19 12.75
CA GLY A 242 9.70 5.71 11.42
C GLY A 242 9.10 6.81 10.52
N LEU A 243 8.20 7.64 11.09
CA LEU A 243 7.63 8.79 10.39
C LEU A 243 8.68 9.88 10.16
N GLN A 244 9.51 10.19 11.18
CA GLN A 244 10.56 11.20 11.13
C GLN A 244 11.58 10.90 10.02
N ARG A 245 11.98 9.66 9.85
CA ARG A 245 12.88 9.24 8.77
C ARG A 245 12.44 9.73 7.40
N PHE A 246 11.13 9.65 7.11
CA PHE A 246 10.60 10.13 5.83
C PHE A 246 10.45 11.65 5.78
N TRP A 247 10.30 12.30 6.93
CA TRP A 247 10.31 13.76 7.00
C TRP A 247 11.68 14.33 6.66
N ASP A 248 12.73 13.68 7.17
CA ASP A 248 14.12 14.16 7.03
C ASP A 248 14.75 13.74 5.69
N ASP A 249 14.20 12.72 5.00
CA ASP A 249 14.77 12.13 3.78
C ASP A 249 13.80 12.14 2.61
N ALA A 250 13.87 13.21 1.80
CA ALA A 250 13.08 13.35 0.58
C ALA A 250 13.34 12.22 -0.45
N GLN A 251 14.54 11.67 -0.49
CA GLN A 251 14.86 10.57 -1.42
C GLN A 251 14.18 9.26 -0.97
N ALA A 252 14.07 9.04 0.33
CA ALA A 252 13.28 7.91 0.85
C ALA A 252 11.81 8.01 0.44
N VAL A 253 11.20 9.21 0.52
CA VAL A 253 9.84 9.47 0.05
C VAL A 253 9.71 9.22 -1.45
N LEU A 254 10.58 9.79 -2.28
CA LEU A 254 10.56 9.61 -3.73
C LEU A 254 10.76 8.14 -4.14
N SER A 255 11.61 7.42 -3.42
CA SER A 255 11.82 5.98 -3.63
C SER A 255 10.60 5.16 -3.23
N LEU A 256 9.91 5.56 -2.17
CA LEU A 256 8.67 4.93 -1.73
C LEU A 256 7.55 5.12 -2.76
N ILE A 257 7.36 6.34 -3.25
CA ILE A 257 6.39 6.66 -4.30
C ILE A 257 6.65 5.79 -5.53
N GLY A 258 7.89 5.70 -6.02
CA GLY A 258 8.38 4.72 -6.98
C GLY A 258 7.51 4.50 -8.24
N ARG A 259 6.71 5.50 -8.65
CA ARG A 259 5.76 5.41 -9.76
C ARG A 259 6.09 6.45 -10.83
N PRO A 260 6.84 6.05 -11.89
CA PRO A 260 7.27 6.98 -12.94
C PRO A 260 6.10 7.74 -13.60
N TRP A 261 4.98 7.06 -13.84
CA TRP A 261 3.79 7.66 -14.45
C TRP A 261 3.22 8.82 -13.61
N LEU A 262 3.15 8.65 -12.29
CA LEU A 262 2.64 9.65 -11.36
C LEU A 262 3.58 10.86 -11.29
N ARG A 263 4.87 10.61 -11.12
CA ARG A 263 5.89 11.66 -11.04
C ARG A 263 6.00 12.47 -12.32
N SER A 264 5.94 11.84 -13.49
CA SER A 264 6.04 12.51 -14.78
C SER A 264 4.89 13.51 -14.98
N GLN A 265 3.65 13.13 -14.64
CA GLN A 265 2.49 13.99 -14.79
C GLN A 265 2.44 15.09 -13.72
N ALA A 266 2.79 14.76 -12.47
CA ALA A 266 2.90 15.76 -11.39
C ALA A 266 3.99 16.81 -11.70
N ASN A 267 5.13 16.41 -12.26
CA ASN A 267 6.18 17.34 -12.68
C ASN A 267 5.74 18.30 -13.79
N ALA A 268 4.90 17.86 -14.70
CA ALA A 268 4.35 18.73 -15.74
C ALA A 268 3.45 19.81 -15.10
N THR A 269 2.61 19.45 -14.17
CA THR A 269 1.72 20.37 -13.44
C THR A 269 2.48 21.32 -12.51
N ALA A 270 3.50 20.85 -11.81
CA ALA A 270 4.29 21.69 -10.90
C ALA A 270 5.12 22.78 -11.60
N LYS A 271 5.23 22.75 -12.93
CA LYS A 271 5.95 23.75 -13.74
C LYS A 271 5.05 24.84 -14.33
N ILE A 272 3.74 24.74 -14.09
CA ILE A 272 2.78 25.75 -14.55
C ILE A 272 2.88 27.00 -13.68
#